data_17e8a6708cf1dd657842189be8b0025c
#
_entry.id   17e8a6708cf1dd657842189be8b0025c
#
_cell.length_a   1.000
_cell.length_b   1.000
_cell.length_c   1.000
_cell.angle_alpha   90.00
_cell.angle_beta   90.00
_cell.angle_gamma   90.00
#
_symmetry.space_group_name_H-M   'P 1'
#
loop_
_entity.id
_entity.type
_entity.pdbx_description
1 polymer ?
#
loop_
_entity_poly.entity_id
_entity_poly.type
_entity_poly.pdbx_seq_one_letter_code
_entity_poly.pdbx_strand_id
1 'polypeptide(L)'
;MGKRNLSGLLVLNLIASLFLGGCVERRLTINTEPQGALVILNDEEIGESPVTVNFEWYGDYGVRISKEGYETLNTHRDLKAPWYDGFPFDFFAMLNPKRTVDSYEWTFELAPQKQPTREELIQDAEKLKEQLK
;
A
#
# COMPACT_ATOMS: atom_id res chain seq x y z
N MET A 1 -5.33 -58.03 0.42
CA MET A 1 -4.35 -57.24 -0.36
C MET A 1 -4.59 -55.73 -0.37
N GLY A 2 -5.67 -55.22 0.20
CA GLY A 2 -6.00 -53.78 0.13
C GLY A 2 -5.45 -52.84 1.25
N LYS A 3 -4.92 -53.35 2.36
CA LYS A 3 -4.51 -52.52 3.51
C LYS A 3 -3.13 -51.85 3.37
N ARG A 4 -2.23 -52.40 2.57
CA ARG A 4 -0.86 -51.84 2.40
C ARG A 4 -0.82 -50.59 1.52
N ASN A 5 -1.73 -50.45 0.57
CA ASN A 5 -1.76 -49.34 -0.36
C ASN A 5 -2.46 -48.13 0.26
N LEU A 6 -3.39 -48.33 1.19
CA LEU A 6 -4.12 -47.24 1.89
C LEU A 6 -3.19 -46.44 2.81
N SER A 7 -2.28 -47.14 3.55
CA SER A 7 -1.28 -46.49 4.39
C SER A 7 -0.28 -45.65 3.58
N GLY A 8 0.17 -46.17 2.42
CA GLY A 8 1.06 -45.44 1.52
C GLY A 8 0.40 -44.19 0.94
N LEU A 9 -0.89 -44.29 0.59
CA LEU A 9 -1.66 -43.15 0.08
C LEU A 9 -1.88 -42.04 1.15
N LEU A 10 -2.12 -42.45 2.40
CA LEU A 10 -2.26 -41.53 3.54
C LEU A 10 -0.95 -40.82 3.87
N VAL A 11 0.17 -41.51 3.86
CA VAL A 11 1.50 -40.93 4.10
C VAL A 11 1.88 -39.95 2.96
N LEU A 12 1.59 -40.30 1.71
CA LEU A 12 1.83 -39.43 0.56
C LEU A 12 0.99 -38.15 0.63
N ASN A 13 -0.27 -38.28 1.05
CA ASN A 13 -1.17 -37.14 1.21
C ASN A 13 -0.74 -36.21 2.38
N LEU A 14 -0.24 -36.80 3.47
CA LEU A 14 0.30 -36.04 4.62
C LEU A 14 1.59 -35.28 4.24
N ILE A 15 2.46 -35.90 3.44
CA ILE A 15 3.69 -35.28 2.94
C ILE A 15 3.34 -34.13 1.96
N ALA A 16 2.38 -34.36 1.06
CA ALA A 16 1.93 -33.33 0.11
C ALA A 16 1.33 -32.12 0.80
N SER A 17 0.60 -32.29 1.91
CA SER A 17 0.03 -31.16 2.66
C SER A 17 1.07 -30.33 3.43
N LEU A 18 2.25 -30.88 3.73
CA LEU A 18 3.36 -30.15 4.36
C LEU A 18 4.09 -29.18 3.42
N PHE A 19 3.96 -29.37 2.09
CA PHE A 19 4.58 -28.51 1.09
C PHE A 19 3.72 -27.32 0.62
N LEU A 20 2.48 -27.18 1.12
CA LEU A 20 1.53 -26.14 0.69
C LEU A 20 1.65 -24.80 1.46
N GLY A 21 2.70 -24.60 2.24
CA GLY A 21 2.88 -23.44 3.09
C GLY A 21 3.86 -22.38 2.53
N GLY A 22 3.67 -21.89 1.31
CA GLY A 22 4.39 -20.72 0.80
C GLY A 22 3.67 -19.42 1.19
N CYS A 23 4.18 -18.67 2.18
CA CYS A 23 3.69 -17.31 2.48
C CYS A 23 4.51 -16.30 1.70
N VAL A 24 3.88 -15.57 0.77
CA VAL A 24 4.44 -14.35 0.17
C VAL A 24 4.09 -13.19 1.10
N GLU A 25 5.10 -12.50 1.59
CA GLU A 25 4.92 -11.30 2.40
C GLU A 25 5.07 -10.07 1.49
N ARG A 26 4.05 -9.22 1.44
CA ARG A 26 3.99 -8.03 0.60
C ARG A 26 4.02 -6.80 1.49
N ARG A 27 5.03 -5.93 1.28
CA ARG A 27 5.24 -4.72 2.09
C ARG A 27 5.25 -3.47 1.23
N LEU A 28 4.57 -2.44 1.70
CA LEU A 28 4.60 -1.10 1.13
C LEU A 28 5.13 -0.13 2.17
N THR A 29 6.22 0.57 1.84
CA THR A 29 6.79 1.64 2.66
C THR A 29 6.43 2.98 2.03
N ILE A 30 5.89 3.89 2.83
CA ILE A 30 5.54 5.24 2.41
C ILE A 30 6.43 6.23 3.15
N ASN A 31 7.23 6.97 2.38
CA ASN A 31 8.08 8.05 2.84
C ASN A 31 7.49 9.40 2.41
N THR A 32 7.77 10.44 3.20
CA THR A 32 7.40 11.81 2.87
C THR A 32 8.58 12.77 3.10
N GLU A 33 8.62 13.83 2.36
CA GLU A 33 9.49 14.98 2.59
C GLU A 33 8.64 16.24 2.80
N PRO A 34 8.68 16.79 4.04
CA PRO A 34 9.39 16.34 5.23
C PRO A 34 8.75 15.10 5.89
N GLN A 35 9.55 14.34 6.63
CA GLN A 35 9.09 13.17 7.38
C GLN A 35 8.14 13.55 8.53
N GLY A 36 7.44 12.56 9.09
CA GLY A 36 6.50 12.76 10.19
C GLY A 36 5.17 13.36 9.72
N ALA A 37 4.75 13.03 8.50
CA ALA A 37 3.43 13.33 8.00
C ALA A 37 2.48 12.15 8.26
N LEU A 38 1.25 12.45 8.67
CA LEU A 38 0.20 11.46 8.84
C LEU A 38 -0.21 10.91 7.48
N VAL A 39 -0.19 9.60 7.33
CA VAL A 39 -0.52 8.89 6.10
C VAL A 39 -1.81 8.10 6.27
N ILE A 40 -2.75 8.32 5.37
CA ILE A 40 -4.02 7.62 5.25
C ILE A 40 -4.00 6.89 3.90
N LEU A 41 -4.21 5.59 3.93
CA LEU A 41 -4.22 4.72 2.75
C LEU A 41 -5.60 4.10 2.61
N ASN A 42 -6.30 4.33 1.48
CA ASN A 42 -7.67 3.86 1.25
C ASN A 42 -8.63 4.20 2.42
N ASP A 43 -8.56 5.45 2.91
CA ASP A 43 -9.34 5.97 4.04
C ASP A 43 -9.02 5.32 5.41
N GLU A 44 -7.98 4.48 5.50
CA GLU A 44 -7.47 3.94 6.75
C GLU A 44 -6.17 4.65 7.16
N GLU A 45 -6.12 5.13 8.41
CA GLU A 45 -4.93 5.75 8.99
C GLU A 45 -3.89 4.69 9.31
N ILE A 46 -2.73 4.77 8.64
CA ILE A 46 -1.66 3.78 8.79
C ILE A 46 -0.50 4.25 9.66
N GLY A 47 -0.43 5.55 9.97
CA GLY A 47 0.56 6.16 10.86
C GLY A 47 1.34 7.30 10.25
N GLU A 48 2.44 7.67 10.90
CA GLU A 48 3.32 8.75 10.45
C GLU A 48 4.48 8.22 9.61
N SER A 49 4.82 8.96 8.56
CA SER A 49 5.93 8.63 7.66
C SER A 49 7.32 8.77 8.33
N PRO A 50 8.29 7.86 8.07
CA PRO A 50 8.16 6.69 7.21
C PRO A 50 7.37 5.56 7.86
N VAL A 51 6.40 5.01 7.16
CA VAL A 51 5.53 3.93 7.65
C VAL A 51 5.52 2.76 6.67
N THR A 52 5.55 1.53 7.20
CA THR A 52 5.50 0.30 6.40
C THR A 52 4.26 -0.50 6.77
N VAL A 53 3.48 -0.87 5.76
CA VAL A 53 2.28 -1.68 5.92
C VAL A 53 2.34 -2.91 5.01
N ASN A 54 1.67 -3.97 5.43
CA ASN A 54 1.44 -5.11 4.56
C ASN A 54 0.24 -4.84 3.67
N PHE A 55 0.30 -5.27 2.42
CA PHE A 55 -0.83 -5.14 1.51
C PHE A 55 -1.23 -6.51 0.94
N GLU A 56 -2.51 -6.65 0.62
CA GLU A 56 -3.09 -7.93 0.19
C GLU A 56 -3.33 -7.98 -1.33
N TRP A 57 -3.53 -6.85 -1.97
CA TRP A 57 -3.88 -6.78 -3.39
C TRP A 57 -3.07 -5.72 -4.14
N TYR A 58 -2.93 -5.91 -5.44
CA TYR A 58 -2.34 -4.94 -6.37
C TYR A 58 -3.46 -4.13 -7.02
N GLY A 59 -3.21 -2.87 -7.32
CA GLY A 59 -4.16 -1.97 -7.94
C GLY A 59 -4.03 -0.53 -7.48
N ASP A 60 -5.06 0.25 -7.68
CA ASP A 60 -5.07 1.67 -7.36
C ASP A 60 -5.34 1.91 -5.87
N TYR A 61 -4.45 2.66 -5.24
CA TYR A 61 -4.52 3.05 -3.83
C TYR A 61 -4.73 4.55 -3.70
N GLY A 62 -5.77 4.94 -2.96
CA GLY A 62 -5.97 6.31 -2.52
C GLY A 62 -5.00 6.65 -1.39
N VAL A 63 -4.18 7.69 -1.57
CA VAL A 63 -3.20 8.14 -0.59
C VAL A 63 -3.52 9.58 -0.19
N ARG A 64 -3.75 9.79 1.11
CA ARG A 64 -3.90 11.12 1.70
C ARG A 64 -2.81 11.33 2.73
N ILE A 65 -2.08 12.43 2.58
CA ILE A 65 -0.95 12.77 3.45
C ILE A 65 -1.18 14.16 4.00
N SER A 66 -1.11 14.29 5.32
CA SER A 66 -1.30 15.56 6.01
C SER A 66 -0.18 15.83 7.01
N LYS A 67 0.28 17.08 7.06
CA LYS A 67 1.27 17.56 8.02
C LYS A 67 1.00 19.01 8.35
N GLU A 68 1.18 19.40 9.61
CA GLU A 68 1.02 20.76 10.05
C GLU A 68 2.00 21.72 9.31
N GLY A 69 1.47 22.81 8.76
CA GLY A 69 2.23 23.78 7.96
C GLY A 69 2.44 23.38 6.49
N TYR A 70 1.86 22.27 6.04
CA TYR A 70 1.94 21.79 4.67
C TYR A 70 0.55 21.58 4.06
N GLU A 71 0.48 21.66 2.75
CA GLU A 71 -0.75 21.35 2.03
C GLU A 71 -1.05 19.85 2.11
N THR A 72 -2.32 19.52 2.37
CA THR A 72 -2.74 18.11 2.36
C THR A 72 -2.69 17.57 0.93
N LEU A 73 -1.88 16.53 0.74
CA LEU A 73 -1.76 15.83 -0.53
C LEU A 73 -2.82 14.73 -0.62
N ASN A 74 -3.70 14.80 -1.63
CA ASN A 74 -4.60 13.72 -2.01
C ASN A 74 -4.21 13.24 -3.39
N THR A 75 -3.85 11.99 -3.50
CA THR A 75 -3.42 11.38 -4.77
C THR A 75 -3.80 9.91 -4.83
N HIS A 76 -3.66 9.33 -6.02
CA HIS A 76 -3.82 7.91 -6.26
C HIS A 76 -2.52 7.35 -6.82
N ARG A 77 -2.16 6.15 -6.38
CA ARG A 77 -1.01 5.41 -6.88
C ARG A 77 -1.39 3.98 -7.20
N ASP A 78 -1.03 3.58 -8.41
CA ASP A 78 -1.22 2.20 -8.86
C ASP A 78 -0.04 1.33 -8.44
N LEU A 79 -0.33 0.29 -7.66
CA LEU A 79 0.62 -0.73 -7.24
C LEU A 79 0.55 -1.89 -8.22
N LYS A 80 1.52 -1.96 -9.12
CA LYS A 80 1.54 -2.95 -10.19
C LYS A 80 2.01 -4.31 -9.70
N ALA A 81 1.25 -5.35 -10.06
CA ALA A 81 1.67 -6.72 -9.84
C ALA A 81 2.93 -7.04 -10.65
N PRO A 82 3.90 -7.76 -10.08
CA PRO A 82 5.05 -8.23 -10.82
C PRO A 82 4.62 -9.24 -11.89
N TRP A 83 5.38 -9.34 -12.97
CA TRP A 83 5.06 -10.20 -14.12
C TRP A 83 4.91 -11.69 -13.78
N TYR A 84 5.48 -12.13 -12.66
CA TYR A 84 5.42 -13.52 -12.20
C TYR A 84 4.18 -13.83 -11.34
N ASP A 85 3.35 -12.83 -11.00
CA ASP A 85 2.09 -13.00 -10.25
C ASP A 85 0.91 -13.44 -11.15
N GLY A 86 1.22 -13.86 -12.41
CA GLY A 86 0.25 -14.34 -13.39
C GLY A 86 0.41 -15.85 -13.68
N PHE A 87 -0.73 -16.52 -13.96
CA PHE A 87 -0.72 -17.90 -14.41
C PHE A 87 0.15 -18.07 -15.70
N PRO A 88 1.05 -19.07 -15.80
CA PRO A 88 1.28 -20.21 -14.90
C PRO A 88 2.40 -20.00 -13.87
N PHE A 89 3.03 -18.82 -13.81
CA PHE A 89 4.26 -18.58 -13.03
C PHE A 89 4.00 -18.53 -11.52
N ASP A 90 2.81 -18.12 -11.10
CA ASP A 90 2.36 -18.12 -9.71
C ASP A 90 2.47 -19.51 -9.06
N PHE A 91 2.16 -20.58 -9.82
CA PHE A 91 2.31 -21.96 -9.36
C PHE A 91 3.78 -22.35 -9.05
N PHE A 92 4.73 -21.87 -9.85
CA PHE A 92 6.15 -22.14 -9.63
C PHE A 92 6.73 -21.28 -8.49
N ALA A 93 6.23 -20.06 -8.30
CA ALA A 93 6.59 -19.21 -7.18
C ALA A 93 6.14 -19.80 -5.84
N MET A 94 4.97 -20.46 -5.81
CA MET A 94 4.40 -21.13 -4.65
C MET A 94 5.21 -22.37 -4.24
N LEU A 95 5.91 -23.01 -5.17
CA LEU A 95 6.80 -24.16 -4.93
C LEU A 95 8.20 -23.74 -4.42
N ASN A 96 8.51 -22.45 -4.41
CA ASN A 96 9.80 -21.95 -3.94
C ASN A 96 9.82 -21.91 -2.40
N PRO A 97 10.70 -22.68 -1.72
CA PRO A 97 10.78 -22.71 -0.26
C PRO A 97 11.36 -21.42 0.36
N LYS A 98 11.84 -20.48 -0.47
CA LYS A 98 12.31 -19.18 0.01
C LYS A 98 11.11 -18.24 0.19
N ARG A 99 10.99 -17.62 1.38
CA ARG A 99 10.08 -16.50 1.59
C ARG A 99 10.39 -15.41 0.58
N THR A 100 9.47 -15.17 -0.32
CA THR A 100 9.56 -14.04 -1.23
C THR A 100 8.92 -12.85 -0.52
N VAL A 101 9.71 -11.79 -0.30
CA VAL A 101 9.23 -10.52 0.25
C VAL A 101 9.17 -9.54 -0.90
N ASP A 102 7.97 -9.15 -1.30
CA ASP A 102 7.75 -8.09 -2.27
C ASP A 102 7.70 -6.76 -1.54
N SER A 103 8.74 -5.94 -1.73
CA SER A 103 8.86 -4.64 -1.08
C SER A 103 8.69 -3.52 -2.11
N TYR A 104 7.76 -2.63 -1.83
CA TYR A 104 7.51 -1.42 -2.61
C TYR A 104 7.78 -0.19 -1.75
N GLU A 105 8.26 0.88 -2.36
CA GLU A 105 8.53 2.15 -1.69
C GLU A 105 7.96 3.31 -2.50
N TRP A 106 7.21 4.15 -1.83
CA TRP A 106 6.69 5.40 -2.38
C TRP A 106 7.23 6.57 -1.58
N THR A 107 7.69 7.60 -2.28
CA THR A 107 8.11 8.87 -1.68
C THR A 107 7.22 9.99 -2.20
N PHE A 108 6.75 10.84 -1.30
CA PHE A 108 5.89 11.98 -1.60
C PHE A 108 6.51 13.26 -1.04
N GLU A 109 6.58 14.30 -1.85
CA GLU A 109 6.99 15.62 -1.44
C GLU A 109 5.76 16.45 -1.06
N LEU A 110 5.80 17.12 0.09
CA LEU A 110 4.72 17.98 0.57
C LEU A 110 5.07 19.44 0.29
N ALA A 111 4.15 20.16 -0.32
CA ALA A 111 4.28 21.59 -0.52
C ALA A 111 3.97 22.34 0.78
N PRO A 112 4.77 23.34 1.16
CA PRO A 112 4.45 24.18 2.31
C PRO A 112 3.14 24.94 2.06
N GLN A 113 2.28 25.01 3.07
CA GLN A 113 1.03 25.74 3.01
C GLN A 113 1.31 27.23 2.84
N LYS A 114 0.87 27.79 1.71
CA LYS A 114 0.91 29.24 1.50
C LYS A 114 -0.18 29.87 2.35
N GLN A 115 0.22 30.61 3.38
CA GLN A 115 -0.72 31.46 4.08
C GLN A 115 -1.01 32.67 3.21
N PRO A 116 -2.28 32.97 2.86
CA PRO A 116 -2.61 34.15 2.09
C PRO A 116 -2.22 35.38 2.89
N THR A 117 -1.69 36.39 2.21
CA THR A 117 -1.36 37.65 2.83
C THR A 117 -2.64 38.34 3.27
N ARG A 118 -2.52 39.25 4.26
CA ARG A 118 -3.68 40.02 4.75
C ARG A 118 -4.39 40.77 3.60
N GLU A 119 -3.62 41.29 2.65
CA GLU A 119 -4.11 41.99 1.48
C GLU A 119 -4.94 41.10 0.56
N GLU A 120 -4.49 39.87 0.33
CA GLU A 120 -5.22 38.86 -0.46
C GLU A 120 -6.54 38.48 0.20
N LEU A 121 -6.54 38.28 1.52
CA LEU A 121 -7.76 37.98 2.27
C LEU A 121 -8.79 39.13 2.21
N ILE A 122 -8.35 40.40 2.25
CA ILE A 122 -9.22 41.56 2.12
C ILE A 122 -9.82 41.61 0.72
N GLN A 123 -9.03 41.42 -0.32
CA GLN A 123 -9.50 41.42 -1.71
C GLN A 123 -10.52 40.29 -1.98
N ASP A 124 -10.29 39.12 -1.46
CA ASP A 124 -11.21 38.00 -1.63
C ASP A 124 -12.51 38.22 -0.85
N ALA A 125 -12.44 38.82 0.33
CA ALA A 125 -13.64 39.23 1.09
C ALA A 125 -14.45 40.30 0.36
N GLU A 126 -13.82 41.26 -0.32
CA GLU A 126 -14.49 42.29 -1.12
C GLU A 126 -15.15 41.70 -2.35
N LYS A 127 -14.47 40.81 -3.09
CA LYS A 127 -15.06 40.08 -4.22
C LYS A 127 -16.28 39.26 -3.83
N LEU A 128 -16.22 38.59 -2.68
CA LEU A 128 -17.36 37.83 -2.18
C LEU A 128 -18.55 38.70 -1.85
N LYS A 129 -18.31 39.90 -1.28
CA LYS A 129 -19.36 40.90 -1.02
C LYS A 129 -20.03 41.40 -2.30
N GLU A 130 -19.29 41.58 -3.38
CA GLU A 130 -19.84 41.97 -4.68
C GLU A 130 -20.71 40.88 -5.31
N GLN A 131 -20.34 39.62 -5.14
CA GLN A 131 -21.11 38.48 -5.68
C GLN A 131 -22.43 38.23 -4.92
N LEU A 132 -22.55 38.74 -3.68
CA LEU A 132 -23.74 38.59 -2.83
C LEU A 132 -24.73 39.79 -2.93
N LYS A 133 -24.46 40.75 -3.79
CA LYS A 133 -25.34 41.93 -4.04
C LYS A 133 -26.15 41.71 -5.32
#